data_2f80fc9738fcd64a10f582c2683db459
#
_entry.id   2f80fc9738fcd64a10f582c2683db459
#
_cell.length_a   1.000
_cell.length_b   1.000
_cell.length_c   1.000
_cell.angle_alpha   90.00
_cell.angle_beta   90.00
_cell.angle_gamma   90.00
#
_symmetry.space_group_name_H-M   'P 1'
#
loop_
_entity.id
_entity.type
_entity.pdbx_description
1 polymer ?
#
loop_
_entity_poly.entity_id
_entity_poly.type
_entity_poly.pdbx_seq_one_letter_code
_entity_poly.pdbx_strand_id
1 'polypeptide(L)'
;MTKVLNAYDALVAAGELRPDAEQRAAAIRLDALAAELESPKKTGLLARLTGRGGTAPRGVYMFGDVGRGKSMMMDLFFANVGVTRKRRVHFSEFMLEVHGRIAIERRKEAGDPIAPVAAALAAETRLLAFDEMMVTNSPDAMILSRLFTALLEAGVTMVTTSNRAPADLYRNGLNREHFLPFIALIRERLDVVTLNGPDDYRRDRLGQQNTWLVPNGADATANLSAAFFRLTDHEVTEPIPSEELIVQGRTLHVPKTLKGVAVFSFRRLCGEARGAADYIAIARRYHTVIVVGIPQLGPENRNEAARFVALIDALYEQKVKLLAAADAEPDALYPEGDGRFEFQRTVSRLEEMRSEDYLAQGHGGVGEAG
;
A
#
# COMPACT_ATOMS: atom_id res chain seq x y z
N MET A 1 -3.38 3.00 -31.00
CA MET A 1 -4.10 4.13 -30.40
C MET A 1 -3.68 4.22 -28.94
N THR A 2 -3.17 5.36 -28.54
CA THR A 2 -2.61 5.65 -27.19
C THR A 2 -3.73 5.82 -26.14
N LYS A 3 -4.35 4.70 -25.70
CA LYS A 3 -5.53 4.76 -24.82
C LYS A 3 -5.20 5.09 -23.36
N VAL A 4 -4.10 4.49 -22.85
CA VAL A 4 -3.69 4.67 -21.44
C VAL A 4 -3.10 6.06 -21.23
N LEU A 5 -2.22 6.50 -22.16
CA LEU A 5 -1.62 7.82 -22.11
C LEU A 5 -2.67 8.92 -22.27
N ASN A 6 -3.61 8.77 -23.21
CA ASN A 6 -4.68 9.75 -23.39
C ASN A 6 -5.59 9.84 -22.15
N ALA A 7 -5.88 8.73 -21.49
CA ALA A 7 -6.67 8.73 -20.25
C ALA A 7 -5.92 9.46 -19.12
N TYR A 8 -4.61 9.25 -18.99
CA TYR A 8 -3.78 9.98 -18.05
C TYR A 8 -3.75 11.49 -18.35
N ASP A 9 -3.45 11.86 -19.61
CA ASP A 9 -3.39 13.26 -20.02
C ASP A 9 -4.75 13.97 -19.87
N ALA A 10 -5.88 13.26 -20.02
CA ALA A 10 -7.22 13.78 -19.77
C ALA A 10 -7.46 14.12 -18.30
N LEU A 11 -7.03 13.27 -17.37
CA LEU A 11 -7.12 13.53 -15.91
C LEU A 11 -6.26 14.74 -15.50
N VAL A 12 -5.07 14.89 -16.12
CA VAL A 12 -4.23 16.07 -15.90
C VAL A 12 -4.91 17.33 -16.45
N ALA A 13 -5.47 17.27 -17.65
CA ALA A 13 -6.17 18.41 -18.26
C ALA A 13 -7.44 18.81 -17.50
N ALA A 14 -8.15 17.85 -16.87
CA ALA A 14 -9.30 18.10 -16.02
C ALA A 14 -8.93 18.65 -14.63
N GLY A 15 -7.61 18.72 -14.29
CA GLY A 15 -7.16 19.16 -12.96
C GLY A 15 -7.33 18.11 -11.87
N GLU A 16 -7.75 16.89 -12.20
CA GLU A 16 -7.89 15.78 -11.27
C GLU A 16 -6.53 15.20 -10.85
N LEU A 17 -5.51 15.34 -11.73
CA LEU A 17 -4.13 14.97 -11.46
C LEU A 17 -3.19 16.14 -11.71
N ARG A 18 -2.15 16.23 -10.90
CA ARG A 18 -1.01 17.12 -11.20
C ARG A 18 -0.08 16.45 -12.21
N PRO A 19 0.52 17.22 -13.15
CA PRO A 19 1.53 16.69 -14.04
C PRO A 19 2.69 16.07 -13.25
N ASP A 20 2.99 14.81 -13.54
CA ASP A 20 4.11 14.06 -12.95
C ASP A 20 4.85 13.32 -14.05
N ALA A 21 6.15 13.55 -14.15
CA ALA A 21 6.98 13.01 -15.22
C ALA A 21 7.12 11.48 -15.13
N GLU A 22 7.20 10.93 -13.93
CA GLU A 22 7.31 9.48 -13.72
C GLU A 22 5.98 8.77 -13.99
N GLN A 23 4.86 9.34 -13.53
CA GLN A 23 3.53 8.81 -13.86
C GLN A 23 3.29 8.85 -15.36
N ARG A 24 3.69 9.95 -16.04
CA ARG A 24 3.56 10.05 -17.49
C ARG A 24 4.46 9.03 -18.22
N ALA A 25 5.67 8.81 -17.74
CA ALA A 25 6.57 7.77 -18.28
C ALA A 25 5.97 6.36 -18.08
N ALA A 26 5.38 6.09 -16.91
CA ALA A 26 4.64 4.85 -16.64
C ALA A 26 3.44 4.69 -17.58
N ALA A 27 2.65 5.75 -17.80
CA ALA A 27 1.53 5.75 -18.76
C ALA A 27 1.99 5.39 -20.17
N ILE A 28 3.09 5.99 -20.65
CA ILE A 28 3.69 5.69 -21.96
C ILE A 28 4.09 4.20 -22.05
N ARG A 29 4.76 3.67 -21.02
CA ARG A 29 5.18 2.26 -21.04
C ARG A 29 4.00 1.29 -20.99
N LEU A 30 2.99 1.59 -20.18
CA LEU A 30 1.75 0.80 -20.08
C LEU A 30 0.94 0.86 -21.39
N ASP A 31 0.92 2.01 -22.05
CA ASP A 31 0.26 2.17 -23.34
C ASP A 31 0.96 1.34 -24.45
N ALA A 32 2.29 1.34 -24.45
CA ALA A 32 3.07 0.47 -25.33
C ALA A 32 2.77 -1.01 -25.08
N LEU A 33 2.71 -1.43 -23.80
CA LEU A 33 2.35 -2.80 -23.45
C LEU A 33 0.95 -3.16 -23.90
N ALA A 34 -0.03 -2.27 -23.76
CA ALA A 34 -1.39 -2.49 -24.25
C ALA A 34 -1.40 -2.73 -25.77
N ALA A 35 -0.65 -1.91 -26.53
CA ALA A 35 -0.52 -2.08 -27.98
C ALA A 35 0.17 -3.39 -28.36
N GLU A 36 1.22 -3.80 -27.63
CA GLU A 36 1.90 -5.09 -27.83
C GLU A 36 0.95 -6.28 -27.57
N LEU A 37 0.13 -6.20 -26.52
CA LEU A 37 -0.85 -7.23 -26.18
C LEU A 37 -2.02 -7.30 -27.16
N GLU A 38 -2.45 -6.18 -27.71
CA GLU A 38 -3.54 -6.09 -28.69
C GLU A 38 -3.10 -6.48 -30.11
N SER A 39 -1.79 -6.40 -30.40
CA SER A 39 -1.26 -6.76 -31.69
C SER A 39 -1.45 -8.25 -31.98
N PRO A 40 -1.89 -8.63 -33.19
CA PRO A 40 -2.00 -10.03 -33.56
C PRO A 40 -0.60 -10.68 -33.49
N LYS A 41 -0.50 -11.80 -32.75
CA LYS A 41 0.76 -12.57 -32.70
C LYS A 41 1.21 -12.85 -34.14
N LYS A 42 2.37 -12.36 -34.53
CA LYS A 42 3.05 -12.84 -35.74
C LYS A 42 3.52 -14.28 -35.51
N THR A 43 2.59 -15.22 -35.60
CA THR A 43 2.93 -16.64 -35.60
C THR A 43 3.46 -16.97 -36.99
N GLY A 44 4.78 -16.93 -37.17
CA GLY A 44 5.43 -17.49 -38.34
C GLY A 44 5.08 -19.00 -38.42
N LEU A 45 4.94 -19.53 -39.63
CA LEU A 45 4.64 -20.97 -39.86
C LEU A 45 5.58 -21.90 -39.08
N LEU A 46 6.84 -21.52 -38.87
CA LEU A 46 7.85 -22.25 -38.08
C LEU A 46 7.52 -22.28 -36.57
N ALA A 47 6.93 -21.23 -35.99
CA ALA A 47 6.54 -21.20 -34.58
C ALA A 47 5.35 -22.15 -34.28
N ARG A 48 4.47 -22.39 -35.27
CA ARG A 48 3.40 -23.38 -35.19
C ARG A 48 3.91 -24.82 -35.18
N LEU A 49 5.00 -25.09 -35.89
CA LEU A 49 5.59 -26.46 -36.01
C LEU A 49 6.47 -26.80 -34.76
N THR A 50 7.07 -25.80 -34.08
CA THR A 50 7.97 -26.05 -32.96
C THR A 50 7.29 -25.97 -31.60
N GLY A 51 5.99 -25.63 -31.53
CA GLY A 51 5.23 -25.48 -30.26
C GLY A 51 5.70 -24.29 -29.39
N ARG A 52 6.72 -23.54 -29.85
CA ARG A 52 7.20 -22.31 -29.18
C ARG A 52 6.30 -21.15 -29.57
N GLY A 53 5.23 -20.93 -28.82
CA GLY A 53 4.43 -19.73 -28.90
C GLY A 53 5.34 -18.50 -28.78
N GLY A 54 5.10 -17.48 -29.64
CA GLY A 54 5.89 -16.25 -29.62
C GLY A 54 6.03 -15.71 -28.18
N THR A 55 7.22 -15.22 -27.83
CA THR A 55 7.53 -14.68 -26.51
C THR A 55 6.48 -13.66 -26.10
N ALA A 56 5.95 -13.79 -24.87
CA ALA A 56 5.05 -12.80 -24.30
C ALA A 56 5.73 -11.42 -24.27
N PRO A 57 4.99 -10.32 -24.46
CA PRO A 57 5.53 -9.00 -24.23
C PRO A 57 6.13 -8.89 -22.81
N ARG A 58 7.19 -8.08 -22.67
CA ARG A 58 7.73 -7.79 -21.35
C ARG A 58 6.68 -7.09 -20.52
N GLY A 59 6.41 -7.63 -19.33
CA GLY A 59 5.49 -7.05 -18.38
C GLY A 59 5.98 -5.76 -17.77
N VAL A 60 5.29 -5.26 -16.76
CA VAL A 60 5.70 -4.03 -16.03
C VAL A 60 5.66 -4.29 -14.54
N TYR A 61 6.73 -3.91 -13.85
CA TYR A 61 6.83 -3.87 -12.40
C TYR A 61 6.89 -2.42 -11.94
N MET A 62 5.77 -1.87 -11.47
CA MET A 62 5.70 -0.51 -10.95
C MET A 62 5.98 -0.50 -9.45
N PHE A 63 7.00 0.23 -9.03
CA PHE A 63 7.26 0.37 -7.60
C PHE A 63 7.49 1.82 -7.20
N GLY A 64 7.28 2.08 -5.91
CA GLY A 64 7.43 3.39 -5.31
C GLY A 64 6.68 3.46 -3.99
N ASP A 65 6.79 4.58 -3.30
CA ASP A 65 6.15 4.78 -2.00
C ASP A 65 4.62 4.79 -2.10
N VAL A 66 3.97 4.63 -0.95
CA VAL A 66 2.51 4.65 -0.87
C VAL A 66 1.99 6.05 -1.31
N GLY A 67 0.91 6.07 -2.13
CA GLY A 67 0.30 7.31 -2.61
C GLY A 67 0.93 7.92 -3.85
N ARG A 68 1.83 7.21 -4.53
CA ARG A 68 2.50 7.66 -5.77
C ARG A 68 1.69 7.39 -7.05
N GLY A 69 0.44 6.98 -6.91
CA GLY A 69 -0.43 6.75 -8.07
C GLY A 69 -0.26 5.38 -8.73
N LYS A 70 0.46 4.42 -8.11
CA LYS A 70 0.63 3.06 -8.66
C LYS A 70 -0.70 2.37 -8.99
N SER A 71 -1.63 2.40 -8.02
CA SER A 71 -2.96 1.77 -8.19
C SER A 71 -3.78 2.49 -9.26
N MET A 72 -3.73 3.82 -9.31
CA MET A 72 -4.35 4.62 -10.37
C MET A 72 -3.78 4.27 -11.75
N MET A 73 -2.45 4.16 -11.90
CA MET A 73 -1.84 3.74 -13.15
C MET A 73 -2.27 2.32 -13.55
N MET A 74 -2.40 1.41 -12.59
CA MET A 74 -2.96 0.08 -12.80
C MET A 74 -4.42 0.14 -13.26
N ASP A 75 -5.24 1.00 -12.63
CA ASP A 75 -6.65 1.23 -13.01
C ASP A 75 -6.76 1.68 -14.45
N LEU A 76 -6.01 2.73 -14.82
CA LEU A 76 -5.98 3.26 -16.19
C LEU A 76 -5.55 2.19 -17.20
N PHE A 77 -4.50 1.44 -16.92
CA PHE A 77 -4.04 0.37 -17.79
C PHE A 77 -5.09 -0.73 -17.93
N PHE A 78 -5.58 -1.25 -16.81
CA PHE A 78 -6.49 -2.40 -16.81
C PHE A 78 -7.85 -2.07 -17.45
N ALA A 79 -8.34 -0.84 -17.29
CA ALA A 79 -9.57 -0.37 -17.95
C ALA A 79 -9.40 -0.26 -19.48
N ASN A 80 -8.24 0.17 -19.96
CA ASN A 80 -8.02 0.53 -21.34
C ASN A 80 -7.38 -0.57 -22.22
N VAL A 81 -6.81 -1.63 -21.62
CA VAL A 81 -6.23 -2.74 -22.40
C VAL A 81 -7.31 -3.67 -22.94
N GLY A 82 -7.32 -3.89 -24.27
CA GLY A 82 -8.32 -4.69 -25.00
C GLY A 82 -8.06 -6.20 -24.98
N VAL A 83 -7.63 -6.78 -23.85
CA VAL A 83 -7.39 -8.21 -23.66
C VAL A 83 -8.59 -8.84 -22.96
N THR A 84 -9.20 -9.86 -23.56
CA THR A 84 -10.39 -10.55 -22.98
C THR A 84 -10.05 -11.45 -21.79
N ARG A 85 -8.93 -12.19 -21.87
CA ARG A 85 -8.43 -13.05 -20.78
C ARG A 85 -7.48 -12.27 -19.90
N LYS A 86 -7.98 -11.26 -19.20
CA LYS A 86 -7.24 -10.46 -18.23
C LYS A 86 -7.82 -10.65 -16.84
N ARG A 87 -6.95 -10.71 -15.85
CA ARG A 87 -7.31 -10.84 -14.44
C ARG A 87 -6.51 -9.85 -13.60
N ARG A 88 -7.17 -9.19 -12.67
CA ARG A 88 -6.56 -8.35 -11.63
C ARG A 88 -6.94 -8.89 -10.27
N VAL A 89 -5.99 -8.97 -9.37
CA VAL A 89 -6.15 -9.56 -8.04
C VAL A 89 -5.08 -9.01 -7.09
N HIS A 90 -5.40 -8.90 -5.82
CA HIS A 90 -4.39 -8.63 -4.80
C HIS A 90 -3.43 -9.82 -4.71
N PHE A 91 -2.15 -9.51 -4.53
CA PHE A 91 -1.11 -10.55 -4.53
C PHE A 91 -1.34 -11.61 -3.44
N SER A 92 -1.76 -11.21 -2.24
CA SER A 92 -2.09 -12.11 -1.14
C SER A 92 -3.25 -13.08 -1.48
N GLU A 93 -4.31 -12.56 -2.09
CA GLU A 93 -5.46 -13.39 -2.52
C GLU A 93 -5.06 -14.40 -3.60
N PHE A 94 -4.21 -13.96 -4.54
CA PHE A 94 -3.66 -14.85 -5.56
C PHE A 94 -2.85 -15.98 -4.94
N MET A 95 -1.99 -15.69 -3.94
CA MET A 95 -1.20 -16.71 -3.26
C MET A 95 -2.06 -17.70 -2.48
N LEU A 96 -3.12 -17.23 -1.81
CA LEU A 96 -4.09 -18.13 -1.16
C LEU A 96 -4.75 -19.08 -2.16
N GLU A 97 -5.16 -18.59 -3.33
CA GLU A 97 -5.71 -19.43 -4.40
C GLU A 97 -4.68 -20.45 -4.90
N VAL A 98 -3.43 -20.01 -5.14
CA VAL A 98 -2.34 -20.89 -5.58
C VAL A 98 -2.10 -22.01 -4.57
N HIS A 99 -2.03 -21.69 -3.27
CA HIS A 99 -1.91 -22.72 -2.22
C HIS A 99 -3.08 -23.70 -2.21
N GLY A 100 -4.30 -23.20 -2.40
CA GLY A 100 -5.50 -24.04 -2.51
C GLY A 100 -5.43 -24.98 -3.71
N ARG A 101 -5.05 -24.48 -4.90
CA ARG A 101 -4.88 -25.28 -6.11
C ARG A 101 -3.75 -26.31 -5.96
N ILE A 102 -2.62 -25.95 -5.37
CA ILE A 102 -1.50 -26.86 -5.07
C ILE A 102 -1.95 -27.97 -4.12
N ALA A 103 -2.74 -27.65 -3.08
CA ALA A 103 -3.24 -28.65 -2.14
C ALA A 103 -4.17 -29.67 -2.82
N ILE A 104 -4.96 -29.25 -3.82
CA ILE A 104 -5.81 -30.12 -4.62
C ILE A 104 -4.95 -31.03 -5.52
N GLU A 105 -3.94 -30.46 -6.22
CA GLU A 105 -3.07 -31.23 -7.11
C GLU A 105 -2.26 -32.30 -6.34
N ARG A 106 -1.77 -31.99 -5.15
CA ARG A 106 -1.05 -32.95 -4.27
C ARG A 106 -1.88 -34.17 -3.90
N ARG A 107 -3.22 -34.09 -3.94
CA ARG A 107 -4.11 -35.21 -3.62
C ARG A 107 -4.35 -36.14 -4.83
N LYS A 108 -4.06 -35.67 -6.05
CA LYS A 108 -4.36 -36.43 -7.28
C LYS A 108 -3.23 -37.39 -7.63
N GLU A 109 -1.97 -36.98 -7.56
CA GLU A 109 -0.82 -37.79 -7.96
C GLU A 109 0.46 -37.44 -7.22
N ALA A 110 1.42 -38.37 -7.13
CA ALA A 110 2.78 -38.08 -6.70
C ALA A 110 3.53 -37.36 -7.84
N GLY A 111 3.85 -36.10 -7.67
CA GLY A 111 4.57 -35.32 -8.67
C GLY A 111 4.70 -33.84 -8.27
N ASP A 112 5.17 -33.02 -9.19
CA ASP A 112 5.27 -31.59 -8.99
C ASP A 112 3.89 -30.91 -9.16
N PRO A 113 3.26 -30.41 -8.10
CA PRO A 113 1.93 -29.81 -8.17
C PRO A 113 1.92 -28.41 -8.80
N ILE A 114 3.08 -27.76 -8.95
CA ILE A 114 3.16 -26.38 -9.46
C ILE A 114 2.91 -26.33 -10.96
N ALA A 115 3.43 -27.30 -11.71
CA ALA A 115 3.30 -27.33 -13.17
C ALA A 115 1.84 -27.38 -13.64
N PRO A 116 0.96 -28.29 -13.15
CA PRO A 116 -0.45 -28.31 -13.54
C PRO A 116 -1.21 -27.05 -13.09
N VAL A 117 -0.89 -26.47 -11.92
CA VAL A 117 -1.49 -25.21 -11.47
C VAL A 117 -1.10 -24.05 -12.40
N ALA A 118 0.18 -23.96 -12.79
CA ALA A 118 0.64 -22.93 -13.73
C ALA A 118 -0.04 -23.10 -15.11
N ALA A 119 -0.17 -24.33 -15.61
CA ALA A 119 -0.84 -24.61 -16.89
C ALA A 119 -2.32 -24.20 -16.86
N ALA A 120 -3.05 -24.50 -15.79
CA ALA A 120 -4.44 -24.10 -15.61
C ALA A 120 -4.59 -22.57 -15.58
N LEU A 121 -3.77 -21.87 -14.79
CA LEU A 121 -3.78 -20.40 -14.72
C LEU A 121 -3.43 -19.76 -16.08
N ALA A 122 -2.47 -20.30 -16.82
CA ALA A 122 -2.10 -19.82 -18.14
C ALA A 122 -3.20 -20.04 -19.19
N ALA A 123 -3.98 -21.13 -19.06
CA ALA A 123 -5.15 -21.36 -19.91
C ALA A 123 -6.27 -20.35 -19.66
N GLU A 124 -6.45 -19.92 -18.40
CA GLU A 124 -7.47 -18.96 -17.99
C GLU A 124 -7.06 -17.50 -18.30
N THR A 125 -5.75 -17.18 -18.27
CA THR A 125 -5.28 -15.80 -18.20
C THR A 125 -4.15 -15.52 -19.20
N ARG A 126 -4.26 -14.44 -19.96
CA ARG A 126 -3.22 -13.92 -20.85
C ARG A 126 -2.49 -12.72 -20.23
N LEU A 127 -3.22 -11.92 -19.47
CA LEU A 127 -2.70 -10.76 -18.72
C LEU A 127 -3.07 -10.90 -17.24
N LEU A 128 -2.07 -10.98 -16.38
CA LEU A 128 -2.22 -11.10 -14.94
C LEU A 128 -1.69 -9.82 -14.28
N ALA A 129 -2.58 -9.09 -13.62
CA ALA A 129 -2.27 -7.86 -12.94
C ALA A 129 -2.34 -8.09 -11.42
N PHE A 130 -1.28 -7.71 -10.70
CA PHE A 130 -1.20 -7.83 -9.26
C PHE A 130 -1.16 -6.47 -8.59
N ASP A 131 -2.04 -6.26 -7.64
CA ASP A 131 -1.90 -5.16 -6.71
C ASP A 131 -1.05 -5.60 -5.51
N GLU A 132 -0.15 -4.69 -5.08
CA GLU A 132 0.64 -4.79 -3.85
C GLU A 132 1.48 -6.08 -3.72
N MET A 133 2.30 -6.38 -4.74
CA MET A 133 3.21 -7.53 -4.65
C MET A 133 4.15 -7.38 -3.45
N MET A 134 3.96 -8.26 -2.48
CA MET A 134 4.77 -8.35 -1.27
C MET A 134 4.96 -9.81 -0.88
N VAL A 135 6.19 -10.21 -0.62
CA VAL A 135 6.54 -11.57 -0.20
C VAL A 135 7.08 -11.52 1.21
N THR A 136 6.36 -12.15 2.13
CA THR A 136 6.63 -12.08 3.57
C THR A 136 7.04 -13.41 4.18
N ASN A 137 6.68 -14.53 3.55
CA ASN A 137 6.91 -15.87 4.10
C ASN A 137 7.72 -16.76 3.14
N SER A 138 8.40 -17.75 3.70
CA SER A 138 9.25 -18.69 2.95
C SER A 138 8.49 -19.61 2.00
N PRO A 139 7.32 -20.18 2.34
CA PRO A 139 6.53 -20.99 1.41
C PRO A 139 6.18 -20.27 0.11
N ASP A 140 5.73 -19.02 0.18
CA ASP A 140 5.42 -18.20 -1.00
C ASP A 140 6.69 -17.95 -1.82
N ALA A 141 7.79 -17.56 -1.17
CA ALA A 141 9.05 -17.29 -1.84
C ALA A 141 9.53 -18.50 -2.69
N MET A 142 9.39 -19.72 -2.17
CA MET A 142 9.79 -20.94 -2.88
C MET A 142 8.88 -21.30 -4.06
N ILE A 143 7.57 -21.07 -3.93
CA ILE A 143 6.59 -21.37 -4.98
C ILE A 143 6.68 -20.35 -6.12
N LEU A 144 6.84 -19.07 -5.79
CA LEU A 144 6.78 -17.95 -6.73
C LEU A 144 7.76 -18.09 -7.88
N SER A 145 9.02 -18.39 -7.63
CA SER A 145 10.03 -18.51 -8.67
C SER A 145 9.60 -19.54 -9.74
N ARG A 146 9.14 -20.70 -9.31
CA ARG A 146 8.73 -21.79 -10.21
C ARG A 146 7.42 -21.50 -10.92
N LEU A 147 6.43 -21.00 -10.18
CA LEU A 147 5.12 -20.68 -10.73
C LEU A 147 5.21 -19.57 -11.78
N PHE A 148 5.92 -18.48 -11.48
CA PHE A 148 6.03 -17.35 -12.39
C PHE A 148 6.89 -17.66 -13.61
N THR A 149 7.96 -18.47 -13.46
CA THR A 149 8.71 -18.98 -14.60
C THR A 149 7.78 -19.73 -15.55
N ALA A 150 7.00 -20.67 -15.04
CA ALA A 150 6.08 -21.46 -15.85
C ALA A 150 4.98 -20.60 -16.51
N LEU A 151 4.41 -19.62 -15.79
CA LEU A 151 3.41 -18.70 -16.35
C LEU A 151 3.98 -17.83 -17.47
N LEU A 152 5.18 -17.28 -17.28
CA LEU A 152 5.85 -16.46 -18.30
C LEU A 152 6.26 -17.28 -19.52
N GLU A 153 6.73 -18.51 -19.33
CA GLU A 153 7.02 -19.45 -20.43
C GLU A 153 5.77 -19.86 -21.20
N ALA A 154 4.64 -19.99 -20.49
CA ALA A 154 3.33 -20.24 -21.10
C ALA A 154 2.74 -19.01 -21.83
N GLY A 155 3.43 -17.88 -21.79
CA GLY A 155 3.04 -16.66 -22.52
C GLY A 155 2.07 -15.74 -21.78
N VAL A 156 1.97 -15.87 -20.47
CA VAL A 156 1.23 -14.92 -19.61
C VAL A 156 2.08 -13.66 -19.43
N THR A 157 1.50 -12.49 -19.67
CA THR A 157 2.13 -11.19 -19.37
C THR A 157 1.71 -10.73 -17.98
N MET A 158 2.65 -10.19 -17.23
CA MET A 158 2.41 -9.73 -15.86
C MET A 158 2.59 -8.23 -15.73
N VAL A 159 1.69 -7.59 -14.99
CA VAL A 159 1.84 -6.20 -14.54
C VAL A 159 1.61 -6.18 -13.03
N THR A 160 2.50 -5.56 -12.30
CA THR A 160 2.40 -5.54 -10.84
C THR A 160 2.74 -4.20 -10.23
N THR A 161 2.10 -3.88 -9.12
CA THR A 161 2.47 -2.76 -8.24
C THR A 161 3.15 -3.28 -6.98
N SER A 162 4.08 -2.53 -6.43
CA SER A 162 4.75 -2.84 -5.16
C SER A 162 5.22 -1.57 -4.45
N ASN A 163 5.37 -1.63 -3.14
CA ASN A 163 6.02 -0.58 -2.36
C ASN A 163 7.55 -0.81 -2.23
N ARG A 164 8.07 -1.85 -2.88
CA ARG A 164 9.48 -2.23 -2.80
C ARG A 164 10.07 -2.42 -4.19
N ALA A 165 11.33 -2.00 -4.36
CA ALA A 165 12.07 -2.37 -5.56
C ALA A 165 12.24 -3.90 -5.63
N PRO A 166 12.39 -4.49 -6.84
CA PRO A 166 12.59 -5.93 -6.97
C PRO A 166 13.72 -6.49 -6.10
N ALA A 167 14.81 -5.71 -5.92
CA ALA A 167 15.94 -6.11 -5.07
C ALA A 167 15.60 -6.21 -3.58
N ASP A 168 14.58 -5.49 -3.13
CA ASP A 168 14.16 -5.42 -1.74
C ASP A 168 12.99 -6.36 -1.40
N LEU A 169 12.47 -7.08 -2.40
CA LEU A 169 11.51 -8.14 -2.15
C LEU A 169 12.13 -9.24 -1.28
N TYR A 170 11.36 -9.69 -0.29
CA TYR A 170 11.79 -10.71 0.65
C TYR A 170 13.15 -10.41 1.32
N ARG A 171 13.45 -9.12 1.54
CA ARG A 171 14.67 -8.67 2.24
C ARG A 171 14.64 -9.22 3.67
N ASN A 172 15.75 -9.78 4.14
CA ASN A 172 15.88 -10.46 5.43
C ASN A 172 15.00 -11.72 5.60
N GLY A 173 14.41 -12.25 4.53
CA GLY A 173 13.66 -13.49 4.56
C GLY A 173 14.57 -14.73 4.74
N LEU A 174 14.05 -15.76 5.38
CA LEU A 174 14.75 -17.02 5.60
C LEU A 174 15.04 -17.71 4.24
N ASN A 175 16.29 -18.16 4.04
CA ASN A 175 16.75 -18.79 2.78
C ASN A 175 16.51 -17.91 1.55
N ARG A 176 16.77 -16.61 1.68
CA ARG A 176 16.57 -15.62 0.61
C ARG A 176 17.31 -15.96 -0.68
N GLU A 177 18.41 -16.68 -0.60
CA GLU A 177 19.19 -17.18 -1.76
C GLU A 177 18.31 -17.97 -2.76
N HIS A 178 17.31 -18.71 -2.29
CA HIS A 178 16.36 -19.41 -3.15
C HIS A 178 15.34 -18.49 -3.83
N PHE A 179 15.21 -17.26 -3.36
CA PHE A 179 14.33 -16.24 -3.93
C PHE A 179 15.06 -15.34 -4.95
N LEU A 180 16.39 -15.27 -4.91
CA LEU A 180 17.17 -14.44 -5.85
C LEU A 180 16.89 -14.76 -7.33
N PRO A 181 16.68 -16.03 -7.75
CA PRO A 181 16.30 -16.33 -9.13
C PRO A 181 14.97 -15.66 -9.55
N PHE A 182 14.02 -15.52 -8.64
CA PHE A 182 12.77 -14.81 -8.92
C PHE A 182 13.00 -13.31 -9.11
N ILE A 183 13.85 -12.69 -8.32
CA ILE A 183 14.25 -11.29 -8.50
C ILE A 183 14.92 -11.09 -9.87
N ALA A 184 15.80 -12.02 -10.27
CA ALA A 184 16.43 -11.99 -11.58
C ALA A 184 15.39 -12.12 -12.71
N LEU A 185 14.42 -13.04 -12.56
CA LEU A 185 13.33 -13.24 -13.51
C LEU A 185 12.47 -11.98 -13.68
N ILE A 186 12.13 -11.30 -12.58
CA ILE A 186 11.41 -10.01 -12.65
C ILE A 186 12.19 -9.03 -13.52
N ARG A 187 13.48 -8.84 -13.26
CA ARG A 187 14.32 -7.89 -14.00
C ARG A 187 14.52 -8.26 -15.47
N GLU A 188 14.54 -9.54 -15.77
CA GLU A 188 14.66 -10.04 -17.14
C GLU A 188 13.36 -9.89 -17.93
N ARG A 189 12.22 -10.19 -17.31
CA ARG A 189 10.93 -10.37 -17.99
C ARG A 189 9.95 -9.21 -17.83
N LEU A 190 10.19 -8.31 -16.88
CA LEU A 190 9.39 -7.12 -16.64
C LEU A 190 10.26 -5.85 -16.75
N ASP A 191 9.67 -4.79 -17.27
CA ASP A 191 10.29 -3.47 -17.22
C ASP A 191 9.97 -2.85 -15.85
N VAL A 192 11.04 -2.49 -15.15
CA VAL A 192 10.93 -1.92 -13.80
C VAL A 192 10.73 -0.42 -13.93
N VAL A 193 9.58 0.06 -13.48
CA VAL A 193 9.16 1.46 -13.55
C VAL A 193 9.08 2.02 -12.14
N THR A 194 9.83 3.08 -11.88
CA THR A 194 9.84 3.77 -10.59
C THR A 194 8.76 4.86 -10.59
N LEU A 195 8.04 4.96 -9.50
CA LEU A 195 7.04 6.01 -9.23
C LEU A 195 7.35 6.64 -7.86
N ASN A 196 8.55 7.20 -7.72
CA ASN A 196 8.96 7.87 -6.49
C ASN A 196 8.86 9.40 -6.60
N GLY A 197 8.91 9.96 -7.82
CA GLY A 197 8.87 11.40 -8.09
C GLY A 197 9.95 12.20 -7.36
N PRO A 198 10.38 13.32 -7.87
CA PRO A 198 11.26 14.23 -7.14
C PRO A 198 10.55 14.82 -5.90
N ASP A 199 9.21 14.87 -5.92
CA ASP A 199 8.40 15.47 -4.86
C ASP A 199 7.44 14.44 -4.28
N ASP A 200 7.57 14.17 -2.98
CA ASP A 200 6.52 13.53 -2.19
C ASP A 200 5.38 14.55 -2.03
N TYR A 201 4.33 14.43 -2.85
CA TYR A 201 3.13 15.29 -2.71
C TYR A 201 2.57 15.32 -1.29
N ARG A 202 2.84 14.28 -0.49
CA ARG A 202 2.51 14.26 0.94
C ARG A 202 3.52 15.07 1.74
N ARG A 203 4.81 15.03 1.35
CA ARG A 203 5.87 15.83 1.95
C ARG A 203 5.60 17.32 1.75
N ASP A 204 5.25 17.74 0.52
CA ASP A 204 4.85 19.13 0.24
C ASP A 204 3.56 19.53 0.98
N ARG A 205 2.64 18.59 1.16
CA ARG A 205 1.37 18.82 1.86
C ARG A 205 1.49 18.81 3.38
N LEU A 206 2.48 18.08 3.94
CA LEU A 206 2.74 17.97 5.38
C LEU A 206 3.96 18.78 5.83
N GLY A 207 5.01 18.90 4.99
CA GLY A 207 6.30 19.50 5.36
C GLY A 207 6.27 21.00 5.65
N GLN A 208 5.21 21.70 5.25
CA GLN A 208 4.96 23.12 5.61
C GLN A 208 3.93 23.26 6.74
N GLN A 209 3.42 22.17 7.31
CA GLN A 209 2.43 22.21 8.37
C GLN A 209 3.02 21.81 9.71
N ASN A 210 2.69 22.61 10.73
CA ASN A 210 2.83 22.15 12.09
C ASN A 210 1.90 20.95 12.32
N THR A 211 2.47 19.76 12.50
CA THR A 211 1.72 18.52 12.73
C THR A 211 1.21 18.40 14.16
N TRP A 212 1.67 19.29 15.05
CA TRP A 212 1.24 19.36 16.45
C TRP A 212 0.82 20.79 16.77
N LEU A 213 -0.47 21.01 16.95
CA LEU A 213 -1.07 22.32 17.15
C LEU A 213 -1.40 22.56 18.62
N VAL A 214 -0.85 23.63 19.18
CA VAL A 214 -1.09 24.09 20.55
C VAL A 214 -1.44 25.59 20.50
N PRO A 215 -2.43 26.03 21.28
CA PRO A 215 -3.36 25.27 22.10
C PRO A 215 -4.44 24.56 21.27
N ASN A 216 -5.04 23.53 21.90
CA ASN A 216 -6.25 22.92 21.37
C ASN A 216 -7.41 23.94 21.34
N GLY A 217 -8.25 23.90 20.30
CA GLY A 217 -9.35 24.86 20.15
C GLY A 217 -9.95 24.89 18.75
N ALA A 218 -10.77 25.89 18.51
CA ALA A 218 -11.47 26.05 17.25
C ALA A 218 -10.51 26.25 16.06
N ASP A 219 -9.47 27.06 16.23
CA ASP A 219 -8.48 27.34 15.18
C ASP A 219 -7.63 26.11 14.87
N ALA A 220 -7.18 25.35 15.88
CA ALA A 220 -6.47 24.10 15.68
C ALA A 220 -7.34 23.07 14.97
N THR A 221 -8.61 22.96 15.37
CA THR A 221 -9.57 22.06 14.70
C THR A 221 -9.84 22.47 13.26
N ALA A 222 -9.95 23.77 12.96
CA ALA A 222 -10.11 24.26 11.59
C ALA A 222 -8.88 23.96 10.74
N ASN A 223 -7.66 24.14 11.29
CA ASN A 223 -6.41 23.81 10.61
C ASN A 223 -6.30 22.31 10.31
N LEU A 224 -6.66 21.44 11.26
CA LEU A 224 -6.67 19.98 11.05
C LEU A 224 -7.74 19.56 10.03
N SER A 225 -8.91 20.22 10.03
CA SER A 225 -9.94 20.00 9.02
C SER A 225 -9.44 20.39 7.63
N ALA A 226 -8.81 21.56 7.48
CA ALA A 226 -8.22 21.97 6.22
C ALA A 226 -7.10 20.99 5.77
N ALA A 227 -6.33 20.44 6.71
CA ALA A 227 -5.34 19.41 6.42
C ALA A 227 -5.99 18.12 5.91
N PHE A 228 -7.10 17.66 6.52
CA PHE A 228 -7.86 16.50 6.06
C PHE A 228 -8.31 16.68 4.60
N PHE A 229 -8.96 17.79 4.27
CA PHE A 229 -9.45 18.05 2.92
C PHE A 229 -8.30 18.13 1.90
N ARG A 230 -7.16 18.72 2.23
CA ARG A 230 -5.98 18.73 1.37
C ARG A 230 -5.38 17.35 1.17
N LEU A 231 -5.29 16.54 2.23
CA LEU A 231 -4.71 15.19 2.16
C LEU A 231 -5.60 14.21 1.37
N THR A 232 -6.91 14.45 1.38
CA THR A 232 -7.89 13.58 0.75
C THR A 232 -8.37 14.07 -0.61
N ASP A 233 -8.00 15.30 -1.03
CA ASP A 233 -8.54 15.94 -2.24
C ASP A 233 -10.08 15.86 -2.28
N HIS A 234 -10.72 16.17 -1.16
CA HIS A 234 -12.16 16.10 -0.98
C HIS A 234 -12.76 17.49 -0.87
N GLU A 235 -13.94 17.70 -1.45
CA GLU A 235 -14.63 18.97 -1.35
C GLU A 235 -15.32 19.12 0.01
N VAL A 236 -15.23 20.34 0.60
CA VAL A 236 -15.77 20.63 1.93
C VAL A 236 -17.29 20.42 2.01
N THR A 237 -17.97 20.49 0.88
CA THR A 237 -19.44 20.36 0.75
C THR A 237 -19.93 18.92 0.76
N GLU A 238 -19.06 17.94 0.51
CA GLU A 238 -19.45 16.54 0.46
C GLU A 238 -19.34 15.85 1.83
N PRO A 239 -20.25 14.92 2.15
CA PRO A 239 -20.20 14.19 3.41
C PRO A 239 -18.98 13.28 3.49
N ILE A 240 -18.23 13.36 4.60
CA ILE A 240 -17.10 12.50 4.84
C ILE A 240 -17.60 11.14 5.32
N PRO A 241 -17.19 10.01 4.68
CA PRO A 241 -17.63 8.68 5.07
C PRO A 241 -17.08 8.27 6.45
N SER A 242 -17.81 7.38 7.12
CA SER A 242 -17.35 6.63 8.31
C SER A 242 -17.03 5.18 7.94
N GLU A 243 -16.25 4.48 8.76
CA GLU A 243 -15.89 3.08 8.56
C GLU A 243 -16.03 2.29 9.87
N GLU A 244 -16.35 1.01 9.76
CA GLU A 244 -16.39 0.07 10.87
C GLU A 244 -15.25 -0.95 10.70
N LEU A 245 -14.32 -0.98 11.67
CA LEU A 245 -13.26 -2.00 11.71
C LEU A 245 -13.65 -3.12 12.66
N ILE A 246 -13.47 -4.37 12.24
CA ILE A 246 -13.68 -5.52 13.13
C ILE A 246 -12.35 -5.89 13.78
N VAL A 247 -12.27 -5.74 15.10
CA VAL A 247 -11.08 -6.04 15.89
C VAL A 247 -11.42 -7.08 16.94
N GLN A 248 -10.87 -8.28 16.80
CA GLN A 248 -11.13 -9.40 17.75
C GLN A 248 -12.64 -9.62 18.01
N GLY A 249 -13.47 -9.56 16.95
CA GLY A 249 -14.92 -9.75 17.05
C GLY A 249 -15.70 -8.54 17.60
N ARG A 250 -15.04 -7.41 17.88
CA ARG A 250 -15.68 -6.15 18.29
C ARG A 250 -15.62 -5.13 17.17
N THR A 251 -16.64 -4.29 17.08
CA THR A 251 -16.68 -3.20 16.11
C THR A 251 -15.99 -1.95 16.67
N LEU A 252 -15.03 -1.42 15.91
CA LEU A 252 -14.38 -0.13 16.16
C LEU A 252 -14.88 0.87 15.12
N HIS A 253 -15.66 1.85 15.56
CA HIS A 253 -16.19 2.89 14.69
C HIS A 253 -15.15 3.98 14.41
N VAL A 254 -14.93 4.27 13.13
CA VAL A 254 -14.07 5.36 12.63
C VAL A 254 -14.98 6.48 12.12
N PRO A 255 -15.09 7.61 12.83
CA PRO A 255 -16.12 8.62 12.53
C PRO A 255 -16.00 9.29 11.18
N LYS A 256 -14.76 9.53 10.74
CA LYS A 256 -14.44 10.18 9.47
C LYS A 256 -13.20 9.55 8.89
N THR A 257 -13.30 9.03 7.68
CA THR A 257 -12.14 8.48 6.97
C THR A 257 -12.30 8.60 5.46
N LEU A 258 -11.20 8.90 4.78
CA LEU A 258 -11.15 8.92 3.33
C LEU A 258 -9.70 8.75 2.86
N LYS A 259 -9.50 7.98 1.80
CA LYS A 259 -8.18 7.76 1.15
C LYS A 259 -7.06 7.41 2.15
N GLY A 260 -7.36 6.60 3.18
CA GLY A 260 -6.39 6.17 4.19
C GLY A 260 -6.02 7.23 5.25
N VAL A 261 -6.78 8.32 5.33
CA VAL A 261 -6.71 9.32 6.41
C VAL A 261 -7.90 9.11 7.33
N ALA A 262 -7.67 9.02 8.65
CA ALA A 262 -8.72 8.87 9.66
C ALA A 262 -8.69 10.00 10.67
N VAL A 263 -9.87 10.43 11.13
CA VAL A 263 -10.02 11.50 12.15
C VAL A 263 -10.71 10.94 13.38
N PHE A 264 -10.07 11.16 14.52
CA PHE A 264 -10.59 10.77 15.83
C PHE A 264 -10.50 11.92 16.84
N SER A 265 -11.35 11.89 17.86
CA SER A 265 -11.11 12.67 19.07
C SER A 265 -10.28 11.84 20.06
N PHE A 266 -9.45 12.52 20.86
CA PHE A 266 -8.72 11.88 21.95
C PHE A 266 -9.63 11.08 22.88
N ARG A 267 -10.81 11.61 23.20
CA ARG A 267 -11.80 10.93 24.01
C ARG A 267 -12.19 9.56 23.46
N ARG A 268 -12.38 9.44 22.14
CA ARG A 268 -12.70 8.15 21.51
C ARG A 268 -11.54 7.17 21.50
N LEU A 269 -10.31 7.66 21.35
CA LEU A 269 -9.14 6.80 21.34
C LEU A 269 -8.66 6.42 22.74
N CYS A 270 -8.60 7.39 23.64
CA CYS A 270 -7.97 7.20 24.95
C CYS A 270 -8.93 7.32 26.13
N GLY A 271 -10.06 8.02 25.99
CA GLY A 271 -11.09 8.14 27.04
C GLY A 271 -12.00 6.91 27.14
N GLU A 272 -12.22 6.18 26.04
CA GLU A 272 -12.99 4.93 26.02
C GLU A 272 -12.09 3.72 26.32
N ALA A 273 -12.70 2.59 26.72
CA ALA A 273 -11.99 1.35 27.00
C ALA A 273 -11.50 0.69 25.68
N ARG A 274 -10.30 1.06 25.25
CA ARG A 274 -9.61 0.50 24.09
C ARG A 274 -8.32 -0.17 24.49
N GLY A 275 -7.86 -1.12 23.68
CA GLY A 275 -6.61 -1.85 23.91
C GLY A 275 -5.64 -1.79 22.75
N ALA A 276 -4.45 -2.36 22.92
CA ALA A 276 -3.38 -2.37 21.91
C ALA A 276 -3.84 -2.92 20.56
N ALA A 277 -4.72 -3.94 20.52
CA ALA A 277 -5.24 -4.50 19.27
C ALA A 277 -6.02 -3.48 18.44
N ASP A 278 -6.79 -2.58 19.11
CA ASP A 278 -7.54 -1.51 18.44
C ASP A 278 -6.58 -0.52 17.76
N TYR A 279 -5.50 -0.12 18.45
CA TYR A 279 -4.50 0.81 17.93
C TYR A 279 -3.66 0.21 16.80
N ILE A 280 -3.31 -1.08 16.90
CA ILE A 280 -2.63 -1.80 15.82
C ILE A 280 -3.53 -1.89 14.58
N ALA A 281 -4.82 -2.16 14.74
CA ALA A 281 -5.77 -2.19 13.63
C ALA A 281 -5.89 -0.83 12.94
N ILE A 282 -5.99 0.27 13.71
CA ILE A 282 -5.98 1.65 13.19
C ILE A 282 -4.67 1.92 12.45
N ALA A 283 -3.53 1.63 13.08
CA ALA A 283 -2.22 1.92 12.53
C ALA A 283 -1.91 1.13 11.24
N ARG A 284 -2.44 -0.07 11.10
CA ARG A 284 -2.33 -0.88 9.88
C ARG A 284 -3.24 -0.38 8.76
N ARG A 285 -4.43 0.11 9.11
CA ARG A 285 -5.45 0.50 8.14
C ARG A 285 -5.22 1.89 7.54
N TYR A 286 -4.71 2.83 8.35
CA TYR A 286 -4.58 4.23 7.97
C TYR A 286 -3.12 4.68 7.96
N HIS A 287 -2.71 5.35 6.89
CA HIS A 287 -1.37 5.93 6.79
C HIS A 287 -1.24 7.28 7.49
N THR A 288 -2.38 7.95 7.75
CA THR A 288 -2.43 9.24 8.46
C THR A 288 -3.59 9.22 9.45
N VAL A 289 -3.30 9.59 10.68
CA VAL A 289 -4.28 9.70 11.75
C VAL A 289 -4.29 11.13 12.26
N ILE A 290 -5.47 11.74 12.30
CA ILE A 290 -5.71 13.07 12.85
C ILE A 290 -6.38 12.90 14.20
N VAL A 291 -5.79 13.48 15.26
CA VAL A 291 -6.31 13.41 16.63
C VAL A 291 -6.63 14.80 17.13
N VAL A 292 -7.89 15.05 17.43
CA VAL A 292 -8.35 16.35 18.00
C VAL A 292 -8.64 16.22 19.48
N GLY A 293 -8.38 17.29 20.22
CA GLY A 293 -8.80 17.40 21.61
C GLY A 293 -7.95 16.61 22.59
N ILE A 294 -6.63 16.60 22.44
CA ILE A 294 -5.70 16.00 23.40
C ILE A 294 -5.55 16.97 24.58
N PRO A 295 -6.07 16.62 25.78
CA PRO A 295 -5.91 17.48 26.95
C PRO A 295 -4.50 17.38 27.51
N GLN A 296 -4.08 18.38 28.31
CA GLN A 296 -2.98 18.15 29.22
C GLN A 296 -3.40 17.11 30.26
N LEU A 297 -2.57 16.09 30.48
CA LEU A 297 -2.86 14.95 31.32
C LEU A 297 -2.23 15.15 32.71
N GLY A 298 -2.95 14.71 33.75
CA GLY A 298 -2.48 14.72 35.13
C GLY A 298 -2.54 13.32 35.76
N PRO A 299 -2.23 13.22 37.07
CA PRO A 299 -2.27 11.93 37.80
C PRO A 299 -3.62 11.21 37.73
N GLU A 300 -4.72 11.96 37.61
CA GLU A 300 -6.09 11.45 37.44
C GLU A 300 -6.32 10.82 36.07
N ASN A 301 -5.52 11.16 35.06
CA ASN A 301 -5.64 10.65 33.69
C ASN A 301 -4.71 9.45 33.41
N ARG A 302 -4.27 8.73 34.43
CA ARG A 302 -3.33 7.62 34.30
C ARG A 302 -3.73 6.61 33.20
N ASN A 303 -5.01 6.24 33.13
CA ASN A 303 -5.49 5.27 32.16
C ASN A 303 -5.49 5.82 30.73
N GLU A 304 -5.85 7.09 30.58
CA GLU A 304 -5.80 7.81 29.30
C GLU A 304 -4.35 7.95 28.84
N ALA A 305 -3.43 8.32 29.72
CA ALA A 305 -2.01 8.41 29.46
C ALA A 305 -1.42 7.07 28.99
N ALA A 306 -1.73 5.98 29.68
CA ALA A 306 -1.28 4.63 29.29
C ALA A 306 -1.83 4.21 27.92
N ARG A 307 -3.09 4.52 27.62
CA ARG A 307 -3.69 4.27 26.30
C ARG A 307 -3.08 5.15 25.21
N PHE A 308 -2.75 6.40 25.53
CA PHE A 308 -2.06 7.28 24.59
C PHE A 308 -0.65 6.78 24.26
N VAL A 309 0.11 6.31 25.26
CA VAL A 309 1.40 5.63 25.04
C VAL A 309 1.24 4.47 24.05
N ALA A 310 0.28 3.58 24.29
CA ALA A 310 0.04 2.42 23.43
C ALA A 310 -0.40 2.83 22.00
N LEU A 311 -1.20 3.89 21.86
CA LEU A 311 -1.57 4.46 20.57
C LEU A 311 -0.34 4.97 19.82
N ILE A 312 0.47 5.82 20.44
CA ILE A 312 1.67 6.38 19.80
C ILE A 312 2.67 5.29 19.44
N ASP A 313 2.85 4.28 20.29
CA ASP A 313 3.68 3.12 20.00
C ASP A 313 3.22 2.41 18.71
N ALA A 314 1.92 2.13 18.58
CA ALA A 314 1.37 1.47 17.40
C ALA A 314 1.50 2.34 16.13
N LEU A 315 1.21 3.64 16.21
CA LEU A 315 1.35 4.56 15.08
C LEU A 315 2.80 4.69 14.62
N TYR A 316 3.74 4.83 15.57
CA TYR A 316 5.17 4.95 15.31
C TYR A 316 5.74 3.71 14.61
N GLU A 317 5.42 2.51 15.09
CA GLU A 317 5.90 1.26 14.51
C GLU A 317 5.43 1.04 13.07
N GLN A 318 4.22 1.49 12.75
CA GLN A 318 3.65 1.39 11.40
C GLN A 318 3.95 2.62 10.52
N LYS A 319 4.78 3.57 10.99
CA LYS A 319 5.13 4.80 10.27
C LYS A 319 3.92 5.64 9.85
N VAL A 320 2.90 5.64 10.70
CA VAL A 320 1.69 6.44 10.50
C VAL A 320 1.99 7.90 10.77
N LYS A 321 1.52 8.80 9.92
CA LYS A 321 1.62 10.24 10.12
C LYS A 321 0.57 10.69 11.13
N LEU A 322 1.00 11.42 12.15
CA LEU A 322 0.13 11.99 13.17
C LEU A 322 -0.01 13.50 12.98
N LEU A 323 -1.25 13.96 12.86
CA LEU A 323 -1.59 15.38 12.99
C LEU A 323 -2.45 15.51 14.25
N ALA A 324 -2.09 16.42 15.13
CA ALA A 324 -2.73 16.51 16.43
C ALA A 324 -3.02 17.96 16.86
N ALA A 325 -4.10 18.15 17.63
CA ALA A 325 -4.37 19.37 18.40
C ALA A 325 -4.39 19.01 19.88
N ALA A 326 -3.54 19.69 20.65
CA ALA A 326 -3.29 19.42 22.07
C ALA A 326 -3.27 20.68 22.92
N ASP A 327 -3.48 20.54 24.23
CA ASP A 327 -3.42 21.65 25.18
C ASP A 327 -1.98 22.00 25.59
N ALA A 328 -1.01 21.12 25.28
CA ALA A 328 0.40 21.33 25.59
C ALA A 328 1.32 20.70 24.53
N GLU A 329 2.58 21.16 24.49
CA GLU A 329 3.65 20.49 23.73
C GLU A 329 3.92 19.09 24.30
N PRO A 330 4.50 18.15 23.53
CA PRO A 330 4.68 16.77 23.97
C PRO A 330 5.39 16.59 25.32
N ASP A 331 6.39 17.40 25.60
CA ASP A 331 7.17 17.38 26.86
C ASP A 331 6.39 17.85 28.09
N ALA A 332 5.41 18.73 27.86
CA ALA A 332 4.52 19.28 28.89
C ALA A 332 3.15 18.58 28.93
N LEU A 333 2.91 17.55 28.10
CA LEU A 333 1.60 16.92 27.96
C LEU A 333 1.24 16.05 29.19
N TYR A 334 2.22 15.37 29.82
CA TYR A 334 2.05 14.60 31.05
C TYR A 334 3.18 14.91 32.04
N PRO A 335 3.12 16.10 32.72
CA PRO A 335 4.20 16.59 33.56
C PRO A 335 4.39 15.78 34.82
N GLU A 336 3.32 15.19 35.38
CA GLU A 336 3.34 14.40 36.61
C GLU A 336 2.30 13.28 36.58
N GLY A 337 2.56 12.20 37.29
CA GLY A 337 1.69 11.02 37.38
C GLY A 337 2.42 9.69 37.24
N ASP A 338 1.70 8.62 37.53
CA ASP A 338 2.19 7.25 37.38
C ASP A 338 2.43 6.95 35.89
N GLY A 339 3.61 6.38 35.54
CA GLY A 339 3.96 6.09 34.14
C GLY A 339 4.62 7.25 33.41
N ARG A 340 4.99 8.34 34.12
CA ARG A 340 5.74 9.48 33.52
C ARG A 340 7.05 9.04 32.88
N PHE A 341 7.74 8.04 33.42
CA PHE A 341 8.99 7.53 32.86
C PHE A 341 8.76 6.88 31.49
N GLU A 342 7.72 6.06 31.35
CA GLU A 342 7.31 5.44 30.09
C GLU A 342 6.86 6.52 29.09
N PHE A 343 6.20 7.56 29.57
CA PHE A 343 5.74 8.68 28.76
C PHE A 343 6.89 9.48 28.14
N GLN A 344 8.08 9.51 28.76
CA GLN A 344 9.27 10.15 28.17
C GLN A 344 9.68 9.52 26.82
N ARG A 345 9.51 8.20 26.69
CA ARG A 345 9.73 7.55 25.38
C ARG A 345 8.69 7.99 24.36
N THR A 346 7.46 8.19 24.78
CA THR A 346 6.38 8.71 23.93
C THR A 346 6.66 10.13 23.47
N VAL A 347 7.19 10.99 24.34
CA VAL A 347 7.65 12.33 23.98
C VAL A 347 8.71 12.28 22.89
N SER A 348 9.74 11.44 23.06
CA SER A 348 10.79 11.27 22.05
C SER A 348 10.26 10.80 20.70
N ARG A 349 9.31 9.86 20.72
CA ARG A 349 8.64 9.37 19.49
C ARG A 349 7.80 10.46 18.84
N LEU A 350 7.04 11.24 19.61
CA LEU A 350 6.25 12.36 19.09
C LEU A 350 7.14 13.41 18.42
N GLU A 351 8.29 13.74 19.03
CA GLU A 351 9.26 14.65 18.43
C GLU A 351 9.85 14.10 17.12
N GLU A 352 10.21 12.81 17.11
CA GLU A 352 10.68 12.15 15.88
C GLU A 352 9.58 12.11 14.80
N MET A 353 8.32 11.81 15.17
CA MET A 353 7.17 11.78 14.25
C MET A 353 6.88 13.13 13.59
N ARG A 354 7.34 14.23 14.18
CA ARG A 354 7.24 15.60 13.65
C ARG A 354 8.37 15.94 12.69
N SER A 355 9.46 15.16 12.68
CA SER A 355 10.63 15.43 11.84
C SER A 355 10.32 15.20 10.36
N GLU A 356 11.00 15.97 9.49
CA GLU A 356 10.89 15.80 8.03
C GLU A 356 11.28 14.40 7.59
N ASP A 357 12.31 13.80 8.20
CA ASP A 357 12.77 12.44 7.90
C ASP A 357 11.71 11.38 8.21
N TYR A 358 10.99 11.53 9.32
CA TYR A 358 9.88 10.63 9.65
C TYR A 358 8.68 10.85 8.73
N LEU A 359 8.34 12.10 8.45
CA LEU A 359 7.24 12.43 7.54
C LEU A 359 7.50 11.95 6.12
N ALA A 360 8.76 11.81 5.71
CA ALA A 360 9.17 11.26 4.42
C ALA A 360 9.12 9.72 4.35
N GLN A 361 9.03 9.00 5.49
CA GLN A 361 8.98 7.53 5.49
C GLN A 361 7.63 7.03 4.96
N GLY A 362 7.64 5.93 4.19
CA GLY A 362 6.42 5.23 3.78
C GLY A 362 5.68 4.62 4.97
N HIS A 363 4.36 4.49 4.89
CA HIS A 363 3.56 3.73 5.86
C HIS A 363 4.03 2.28 5.89
N GLY A 364 4.29 1.73 7.06
CA GLY A 364 4.64 0.34 7.25
C GLY A 364 3.47 -0.51 6.78
N GLY A 365 3.61 -1.13 5.59
CA GLY A 365 2.55 -1.93 4.98
C GLY A 365 2.09 -3.04 5.91
N VAL A 366 0.81 -3.34 5.81
CA VAL A 366 0.08 -4.37 6.53
C VAL A 366 0.89 -5.67 6.60
N GLY A 367 1.48 -5.92 7.76
CA GLY A 367 1.87 -7.26 8.14
C GLY A 367 0.59 -7.98 8.57
N GLU A 368 0.19 -8.98 7.82
CA GLU A 368 -0.99 -9.79 8.08
C GLU A 368 -0.98 -10.35 9.50
N ALA A 369 -2.14 -10.21 10.14
CA ALA A 369 -2.50 -11.11 11.22
C ALA A 369 -3.09 -12.39 10.60
N GLY A 370 -2.58 -13.52 11.05
CA GLY A 370 -2.83 -14.88 10.69
C GLY A 370 -4.25 -15.43 10.56
#